data_6d81f3eb00af539c3e6ec17d84039713
#
_entry.id   6d81f3eb00af539c3e6ec17d84039713
#
_cell.length_a   1.000
_cell.length_b   1.000
_cell.length_c   1.000
_cell.angle_alpha   90.00
_cell.angle_beta   90.00
_cell.angle_gamma   90.00
#
_symmetry.space_group_name_H-M   'P 1'
#
loop_
_entity.id
_entity.type
_entity.pdbx_description
1 polymer ?
#
loop_
_entity_poly.entity_id
_entity_poly.type
_entity_poly.pdbx_seq_one_letter_code
_entity_poly.pdbx_strand_id
1 'polypeptide(L)'
;NYNRDIKKALKETGLNKIFKSATDFYLKQQEIHGIANKRMLEAIRSNPTVIGYCVHALTAGDWIIGAGLLDLWRNPKGKAYDLTKEANEDRIIVIRTDKRNYFLGETIKIEIKGINDKSVLNGNLSVRIKSKKNKKVLYENKTKSQLEKGISLIHDDAVDLGVGNYIIEANFNSQKTKLFSTIEFSVYNSKSKKIGKKIALANKDKRLEKFLIDKGFDVISFNKKQKIDVPVIFSNEKAEFI
;
A
#
# COMPACT_ATOMS: atom_id res chain seq x y z
N ASN A 1 -27.68 16.78 -12.81
CA ASN A 1 -27.54 15.42 -13.39
C ASN A 1 -26.16 14.89 -13.04
N TYR A 2 -26.12 13.91 -12.12
CA TYR A 2 -24.92 13.33 -11.50
C TYR A 2 -23.82 12.94 -12.53
N ASN A 3 -24.19 12.25 -13.60
CA ASN A 3 -23.22 11.84 -14.61
C ASN A 3 -22.59 13.02 -15.38
N ARG A 4 -23.35 14.11 -15.60
CA ARG A 4 -22.85 15.31 -16.23
C ARG A 4 -21.88 16.04 -15.31
N ASP A 5 -22.21 16.12 -14.03
CA ASP A 5 -21.40 16.85 -13.04
C ASP A 5 -20.08 16.15 -12.77
N ILE A 6 -20.07 14.80 -12.75
CA ILE A 6 -18.84 14.03 -12.66
C ILE A 6 -17.97 14.14 -13.92
N LYS A 7 -18.57 14.09 -15.11
CA LYS A 7 -17.79 14.31 -16.34
C LYS A 7 -17.14 15.69 -16.35
N LYS A 8 -17.86 16.73 -15.88
CA LYS A 8 -17.33 18.07 -15.73
C LYS A 8 -16.16 18.09 -14.73
N ALA A 9 -16.34 17.52 -13.54
CA ALA A 9 -15.30 17.45 -12.52
C ALA A 9 -14.04 16.70 -12.99
N LEU A 10 -14.19 15.56 -13.67
CA LEU A 10 -13.06 14.83 -14.25
C LEU A 10 -12.28 15.69 -15.26
N LYS A 11 -12.99 16.50 -16.07
CA LYS A 11 -12.35 17.38 -17.04
C LYS A 11 -11.63 18.54 -16.34
N GLU A 12 -12.25 19.19 -15.38
CA GLU A 12 -11.70 20.35 -14.64
C GLU A 12 -10.45 19.96 -13.83
N THR A 13 -10.42 18.74 -13.28
CA THR A 13 -9.28 18.22 -12.54
C THR A 13 -8.20 17.56 -13.43
N GLY A 14 -8.45 17.43 -14.74
CA GLY A 14 -7.55 16.74 -15.68
C GLY A 14 -7.56 15.21 -15.54
N LEU A 15 -8.41 14.64 -14.67
CA LEU A 15 -8.53 13.20 -14.46
C LEU A 15 -9.14 12.46 -15.66
N ASN A 16 -9.81 13.17 -16.56
CA ASN A 16 -10.28 12.62 -17.83
C ASN A 16 -9.15 12.12 -18.76
N LYS A 17 -7.89 12.52 -18.50
CA LYS A 17 -6.71 11.98 -19.19
C LYS A 17 -6.35 10.57 -18.71
N ILE A 18 -6.80 10.18 -17.52
CA ILE A 18 -6.51 8.90 -16.87
C ILE A 18 -7.73 7.98 -16.97
N PHE A 19 -8.92 8.51 -16.70
CA PHE A 19 -10.19 7.76 -16.67
C PHE A 19 -11.04 8.09 -17.88
N LYS A 20 -11.40 7.06 -18.65
CA LYS A 20 -12.17 7.22 -19.88
C LYS A 20 -13.64 7.62 -19.62
N SER A 21 -14.17 7.29 -18.46
CA SER A 21 -15.55 7.56 -18.07
C SER A 21 -15.70 7.65 -16.54
N ALA A 22 -16.85 8.13 -16.08
CA ALA A 22 -17.22 8.08 -14.68
C ALA A 22 -17.27 6.62 -14.15
N THR A 23 -17.77 5.71 -14.95
CA THR A 23 -17.81 4.27 -14.62
C THR A 23 -16.40 3.71 -14.41
N ASP A 24 -15.46 4.02 -15.32
CA ASP A 24 -14.05 3.59 -15.18
C ASP A 24 -13.42 4.15 -13.89
N PHE A 25 -13.67 5.42 -13.57
CA PHE A 25 -13.26 6.03 -12.31
C PHE A 25 -13.80 5.26 -11.10
N TYR A 26 -15.10 4.95 -11.06
CA TYR A 26 -15.69 4.23 -9.94
C TYR A 26 -15.20 2.80 -9.81
N LEU A 27 -15.05 2.08 -10.91
CA LEU A 27 -14.49 0.72 -10.89
C LEU A 27 -13.07 0.71 -10.34
N LYS A 28 -12.27 1.73 -10.66
CA LYS A 28 -10.94 1.88 -10.08
C LYS A 28 -10.97 2.21 -8.58
N GLN A 29 -11.93 2.99 -8.12
CA GLN A 29 -12.12 3.23 -6.68
C GLN A 29 -12.52 1.94 -5.94
N GLN A 30 -13.39 1.12 -6.52
CA GLN A 30 -13.76 -0.18 -5.94
C GLN A 30 -12.54 -1.14 -5.88
N GLU A 31 -11.68 -1.14 -6.89
CA GLU A 31 -10.44 -1.92 -6.88
C GLU A 31 -9.52 -1.49 -5.73
N ILE A 32 -9.31 -0.18 -5.55
CA ILE A 32 -8.49 0.37 -4.46
C ILE A 32 -9.11 0.02 -3.11
N HIS A 33 -10.43 0.11 -2.98
CA HIS A 33 -11.16 -0.28 -1.76
C HIS A 33 -10.90 -1.75 -1.42
N GLY A 34 -11.00 -2.66 -2.41
CA GLY A 34 -10.71 -4.08 -2.21
C GLY A 34 -9.26 -4.33 -1.75
N ILE A 35 -8.28 -3.66 -2.38
CA ILE A 35 -6.86 -3.75 -1.99
C ILE A 35 -6.66 -3.25 -0.55
N ALA A 36 -7.30 -2.15 -0.17
CA ALA A 36 -7.21 -1.60 1.18
C ALA A 36 -7.82 -2.55 2.21
N ASN A 37 -9.02 -3.09 1.96
CA ASN A 37 -9.68 -4.07 2.81
C ASN A 37 -8.83 -5.32 2.99
N LYS A 38 -8.31 -5.89 1.90
CA LYS A 38 -7.43 -7.06 1.96
C LYS A 38 -6.23 -6.80 2.87
N ARG A 39 -5.51 -5.71 2.65
CA ARG A 39 -4.33 -5.35 3.46
C ARG A 39 -4.67 -5.15 4.93
N MET A 40 -5.79 -4.51 5.23
CA MET A 40 -6.26 -4.29 6.59
C MET A 40 -6.63 -5.61 7.27
N LEU A 41 -7.38 -6.47 6.61
CA LEU A 41 -7.78 -7.78 7.13
C LEU A 41 -6.57 -8.70 7.35
N GLU A 42 -5.64 -8.76 6.40
CA GLU A 42 -4.38 -9.50 6.54
C GLU A 42 -3.56 -8.99 7.74
N ALA A 43 -3.49 -7.67 7.94
CA ALA A 43 -2.80 -7.09 9.09
C ALA A 43 -3.48 -7.43 10.42
N ILE A 44 -4.80 -7.33 10.49
CA ILE A 44 -5.59 -7.66 11.67
C ILE A 44 -5.48 -9.14 12.00
N ARG A 45 -5.74 -10.01 11.02
CA ARG A 45 -5.73 -11.48 11.20
C ARG A 45 -4.35 -12.05 11.51
N SER A 46 -3.28 -11.38 11.07
CA SER A 46 -1.90 -11.78 11.38
C SER A 46 -1.38 -11.25 12.72
N ASN A 47 -2.19 -10.49 13.47
CA ASN A 47 -1.84 -9.96 14.77
C ASN A 47 -2.44 -10.85 15.89
N PRO A 48 -1.62 -11.55 16.69
CA PRO A 48 -2.10 -12.46 17.71
C PRO A 48 -2.83 -11.79 18.88
N THR A 49 -2.74 -10.46 19.02
CA THR A 49 -3.44 -9.71 20.07
C THR A 49 -4.85 -9.30 19.68
N VAL A 50 -5.22 -9.45 18.41
CA VAL A 50 -6.58 -9.14 17.93
C VAL A 50 -7.42 -10.41 17.93
N ILE A 51 -8.48 -10.42 18.73
CA ILE A 51 -9.37 -11.57 18.91
C ILE A 51 -10.60 -11.56 17.99
N GLY A 52 -10.85 -10.46 17.29
CA GLY A 52 -11.97 -10.36 16.35
C GLY A 52 -12.02 -9.01 15.63
N TYR A 53 -12.80 -8.96 14.57
CA TYR A 53 -13.03 -7.75 13.76
C TYR A 53 -14.40 -7.78 13.11
N CYS A 54 -14.87 -6.63 12.67
CA CYS A 54 -16.09 -6.48 11.89
C CYS A 54 -15.81 -5.71 10.61
N VAL A 55 -16.23 -6.24 9.47
CA VAL A 55 -16.18 -5.52 8.19
C VAL A 55 -17.47 -4.70 8.03
N HIS A 56 -17.35 -3.40 8.08
CA HIS A 56 -18.44 -2.46 7.84
C HIS A 56 -18.47 -2.04 6.38
N ALA A 57 -19.51 -2.08 5.69
CA ALA A 57 -20.81 -2.68 5.73
C ALA A 57 -20.88 -3.79 4.68
N LEU A 58 -21.84 -4.72 4.78
CA LEU A 58 -22.02 -5.76 3.75
C LEU A 58 -22.62 -5.14 2.48
N THR A 59 -23.65 -4.33 2.62
CA THR A 59 -24.35 -3.67 1.50
C THR A 59 -24.28 -2.17 1.60
N ALA A 60 -24.30 -1.49 0.44
CA ALA A 60 -24.53 -0.05 0.40
C ALA A 60 -25.90 0.27 0.99
N GLY A 61 -25.94 1.23 1.92
CA GLY A 61 -27.18 1.78 2.46
C GLY A 61 -27.59 3.06 1.75
N ASP A 62 -28.83 3.50 1.97
CA ASP A 62 -29.39 4.68 1.29
C ASP A 62 -28.63 5.98 1.57
N TRP A 63 -27.94 6.05 2.69
CA TRP A 63 -27.23 7.25 3.18
C TRP A 63 -25.69 7.11 3.21
N ILE A 64 -25.16 5.93 2.89
CA ILE A 64 -23.71 5.69 2.72
C ILE A 64 -23.48 5.18 1.28
N ILE A 65 -23.60 6.09 0.34
CA ILE A 65 -23.35 5.80 -1.08
C ILE A 65 -21.87 5.45 -1.25
N GLY A 66 -21.61 4.25 -1.79
CA GLY A 66 -20.24 3.76 -2.06
C GLY A 66 -19.68 2.81 -1.01
N ALA A 67 -20.17 2.80 0.23
CA ALA A 67 -19.78 1.80 1.22
C ALA A 67 -20.30 0.39 0.86
N GLY A 68 -19.77 -0.62 1.55
CA GLY A 68 -20.21 -2.01 1.42
C GLY A 68 -19.56 -2.78 0.27
N LEU A 69 -19.66 -4.11 0.39
CA LEU A 69 -19.10 -5.08 -0.54
C LEU A 69 -20.08 -5.47 -1.65
N LEU A 70 -21.37 -5.27 -1.39
CA LEU A 70 -22.47 -5.50 -2.32
C LEU A 70 -23.11 -4.17 -2.71
N ASP A 71 -23.68 -4.09 -3.92
CA ASP A 71 -24.49 -2.97 -4.36
C ASP A 71 -25.90 -3.01 -3.74
N LEU A 72 -26.77 -2.06 -4.10
CA LEU A 72 -28.16 -1.99 -3.61
C LEU A 72 -29.01 -3.20 -4.04
N TRP A 73 -28.65 -3.86 -5.12
CA TRP A 73 -29.32 -5.06 -5.65
C TRP A 73 -28.67 -6.36 -5.19
N ARG A 74 -27.73 -6.29 -4.21
CA ARG A 74 -26.99 -7.42 -3.64
C ARG A 74 -25.99 -8.08 -4.60
N ASN A 75 -25.60 -7.42 -5.68
CA ASN A 75 -24.52 -7.90 -6.53
C ASN A 75 -23.15 -7.56 -5.94
N PRO A 76 -22.17 -8.47 -6.06
CA PRO A 76 -20.80 -8.19 -5.63
C PRO A 76 -20.18 -6.99 -6.35
N LYS A 77 -19.52 -6.12 -5.61
CA LYS A 77 -18.79 -4.97 -6.18
C LYS A 77 -17.38 -5.36 -6.68
N GLY A 78 -17.32 -6.36 -7.57
CA GLY A 78 -16.07 -6.78 -8.19
C GLY A 78 -14.94 -6.96 -7.17
N LYS A 79 -13.78 -6.35 -7.39
CA LYS A 79 -12.59 -6.53 -6.54
C LYS A 79 -12.77 -6.09 -5.08
N ALA A 80 -13.70 -5.18 -4.77
CA ALA A 80 -13.99 -4.85 -3.37
C ALA A 80 -14.54 -6.07 -2.62
N TYR A 81 -15.40 -6.84 -3.24
CA TYR A 81 -15.92 -8.09 -2.70
C TYR A 81 -14.87 -9.20 -2.73
N ASP A 82 -14.28 -9.46 -3.91
CA ASP A 82 -13.40 -10.61 -4.14
C ASP A 82 -12.17 -10.60 -3.22
N LEU A 83 -11.49 -9.44 -3.12
CA LEU A 83 -10.28 -9.31 -2.30
C LEU A 83 -10.59 -9.32 -0.80
N THR A 84 -11.75 -8.80 -0.39
CA THR A 84 -12.19 -8.89 1.01
C THR A 84 -12.54 -10.33 1.36
N LYS A 85 -13.23 -11.06 0.47
CA LYS A 85 -13.52 -12.49 0.62
C LYS A 85 -12.23 -13.30 0.72
N GLU A 86 -11.29 -13.11 -0.21
CA GLU A 86 -9.98 -13.79 -0.21
C GLU A 86 -9.25 -13.61 1.12
N ALA A 87 -9.18 -12.36 1.63
CA ALA A 87 -8.53 -12.08 2.92
C ALA A 87 -9.27 -12.67 4.13
N ASN A 88 -10.52 -13.09 3.95
CA ASN A 88 -11.38 -13.65 4.99
C ASN A 88 -11.56 -15.18 4.88
N GLU A 89 -10.86 -15.83 3.97
CA GLU A 89 -10.89 -17.29 3.83
C GLU A 89 -10.32 -17.99 5.08
N ASP A 90 -10.78 -19.19 5.37
CA ASP A 90 -10.37 -19.96 6.55
C ASP A 90 -8.85 -20.24 6.60
N ARG A 91 -8.19 -20.21 5.44
CA ARG A 91 -6.73 -20.40 5.31
C ARG A 91 -6.17 -19.37 4.35
N ILE A 92 -5.23 -18.59 4.82
CA ILE A 92 -4.47 -17.64 3.98
C ILE A 92 -3.00 -17.65 4.39
N ILE A 93 -2.14 -17.19 3.48
CA ILE A 93 -0.77 -16.80 3.80
C ILE A 93 -0.61 -15.31 3.59
N VAL A 94 0.11 -14.65 4.48
CA VAL A 94 0.29 -13.19 4.49
C VAL A 94 1.77 -12.87 4.43
N ILE A 95 2.16 -12.06 3.46
CA ILE A 95 3.51 -11.52 3.35
C ILE A 95 3.58 -10.23 4.17
N ARG A 96 4.54 -10.18 5.09
CA ARG A 96 4.83 -9.00 5.92
C ARG A 96 6.22 -8.50 5.63
N THR A 97 6.33 -7.19 5.45
CA THR A 97 7.59 -6.46 5.40
C THR A 97 7.48 -5.28 6.37
N ASP A 98 8.57 -4.84 6.93
CA ASP A 98 8.59 -3.68 7.84
C ASP A 98 8.22 -2.38 7.11
N LYS A 99 8.56 -2.27 5.82
CA LYS A 99 8.26 -1.12 4.96
C LYS A 99 7.76 -1.56 3.58
N ARG A 100 7.26 -0.62 2.80
CA ARG A 100 6.96 -0.79 1.37
C ARG A 100 7.96 -0.05 0.47
N ASN A 101 8.70 0.87 1.06
CA ASN A 101 9.71 1.64 0.37
C ASN A 101 10.99 1.62 1.20
N TYR A 102 12.08 1.26 0.57
CA TYR A 102 13.41 1.14 1.16
C TYR A 102 14.38 2.08 0.47
N PHE A 103 15.44 2.45 1.14
CA PHE A 103 16.60 3.05 0.51
C PHE A 103 17.66 1.99 0.22
N LEU A 104 18.48 2.24 -0.80
CA LEU A 104 19.61 1.38 -1.13
C LEU A 104 20.52 1.20 0.10
N GLY A 105 20.82 -0.04 0.42
CA GLY A 105 21.62 -0.44 1.60
C GLY A 105 20.77 -0.74 2.85
N GLU A 106 19.45 -0.56 2.80
CA GLU A 106 18.57 -1.08 3.86
C GLU A 106 18.24 -2.55 3.60
N THR A 107 18.35 -3.37 4.64
CA THR A 107 17.97 -4.78 4.61
C THR A 107 16.45 -4.92 4.67
N ILE A 108 15.90 -5.73 3.78
CA ILE A 108 14.46 -5.98 3.63
C ILE A 108 14.11 -7.25 4.37
N LYS A 109 13.41 -7.12 5.49
CA LYS A 109 12.90 -8.27 6.24
C LYS A 109 11.61 -8.78 5.62
N ILE A 110 11.49 -10.09 5.48
CA ILE A 110 10.38 -10.78 4.85
C ILE A 110 9.87 -11.87 5.77
N GLU A 111 8.69 -11.68 6.32
CA GLU A 111 7.97 -12.71 7.08
C GLU A 111 6.81 -13.24 6.24
N ILE A 112 6.62 -14.55 6.24
CA ILE A 112 5.37 -15.16 5.76
C ILE A 112 4.65 -15.77 6.96
N LYS A 113 3.45 -15.26 7.22
CA LYS A 113 2.56 -15.80 8.25
C LYS A 113 1.48 -16.63 7.63
N GLY A 114 1.27 -17.83 8.15
CA GLY A 114 0.12 -18.66 7.88
C GLY A 114 -1.01 -18.35 8.86
N ILE A 115 -2.23 -18.19 8.36
CA ILE A 115 -3.44 -18.06 9.16
C ILE A 115 -4.33 -19.22 8.79
N ASN A 116 -4.69 -20.03 9.78
CA ASN A 116 -5.41 -21.29 9.57
C ASN A 116 -6.47 -21.50 10.65
N ASP A 117 -7.73 -21.33 10.29
CA ASP A 117 -8.88 -21.51 11.19
C ASP A 117 -9.37 -22.97 11.21
N LYS A 118 -8.69 -23.88 10.49
CA LYS A 118 -8.98 -25.31 10.38
C LYS A 118 -7.91 -26.16 11.07
N SER A 119 -7.93 -27.44 10.79
CA SER A 119 -6.90 -28.38 11.21
C SER A 119 -5.53 -28.08 10.59
N VAL A 120 -4.48 -28.53 11.25
CA VAL A 120 -3.09 -28.45 10.79
C VAL A 120 -2.94 -28.91 9.34
N LEU A 121 -2.13 -28.19 8.57
CA LEU A 121 -1.92 -28.44 7.16
C LEU A 121 -0.43 -28.44 6.82
N ASN A 122 0.09 -29.58 6.37
CA ASN A 122 1.46 -29.71 5.86
C ASN A 122 1.52 -29.39 4.36
N GLY A 123 2.56 -28.71 3.93
CA GLY A 123 2.76 -28.35 2.54
C GLY A 123 4.18 -27.88 2.22
N ASN A 124 4.34 -27.37 1.01
CA ASN A 124 5.58 -26.78 0.53
C ASN A 124 5.35 -25.27 0.32
N LEU A 125 6.20 -24.46 0.93
CA LEU A 125 6.23 -23.02 0.73
C LEU A 125 7.30 -22.68 -0.31
N SER A 126 6.96 -21.82 -1.26
CA SER A 126 7.91 -21.19 -2.18
C SER A 126 7.78 -19.68 -2.08
N VAL A 127 8.86 -18.99 -1.76
CA VAL A 127 8.94 -17.53 -1.69
C VAL A 127 9.88 -17.06 -2.78
N ARG A 128 9.45 -16.08 -3.59
CA ARG A 128 10.23 -15.50 -4.68
C ARG A 128 10.18 -13.98 -4.66
N ILE A 129 11.30 -13.36 -4.97
CA ILE A 129 11.35 -11.93 -5.27
C ILE A 129 11.69 -11.75 -6.74
N LYS A 130 10.87 -10.99 -7.43
CA LYS A 130 11.04 -10.69 -8.86
C LYS A 130 11.15 -9.20 -9.11
N SER A 131 12.02 -8.84 -10.04
CA SER A 131 12.02 -7.48 -10.59
C SER A 131 10.73 -7.23 -11.39
N LYS A 132 10.04 -6.13 -11.14
CA LYS A 132 8.86 -5.73 -11.95
C LYS A 132 9.23 -5.41 -13.40
N LYS A 133 10.44 -4.91 -13.63
CA LYS A 133 10.91 -4.45 -14.94
C LYS A 133 11.06 -5.59 -15.94
N ASN A 134 11.75 -6.65 -15.53
CA ASN A 134 12.15 -7.74 -16.44
C ASN A 134 11.70 -9.13 -15.99
N LYS A 135 10.93 -9.21 -14.90
CA LYS A 135 10.42 -10.45 -14.30
C LYS A 135 11.52 -11.44 -13.82
N LYS A 136 12.77 -11.00 -13.81
CA LYS A 136 13.90 -11.83 -13.32
C LYS A 136 13.70 -12.15 -11.85
N VAL A 137 13.86 -13.42 -11.49
CA VAL A 137 13.90 -13.90 -10.10
C VAL A 137 15.24 -13.52 -9.49
N LEU A 138 15.25 -12.83 -8.38
CA LEU A 138 16.43 -12.36 -7.67
C LEU A 138 16.65 -13.10 -6.35
N TYR A 139 15.57 -13.66 -5.82
CA TYR A 139 15.58 -14.49 -4.63
C TYR A 139 14.54 -15.60 -4.80
N GLU A 140 14.89 -16.81 -4.37
CA GLU A 140 13.98 -17.94 -4.30
C GLU A 140 14.34 -18.82 -3.09
N ASN A 141 13.34 -19.14 -2.29
CA ASN A 141 13.43 -20.09 -1.21
C ASN A 141 12.27 -21.10 -1.32
N LYS A 142 12.58 -22.37 -1.10
CA LYS A 142 11.59 -23.46 -1.09
C LYS A 142 11.82 -24.31 0.15
N THR A 143 10.79 -24.48 0.95
CA THR A 143 10.87 -25.24 2.20
C THR A 143 9.59 -26.02 2.45
N LYS A 144 9.71 -27.13 3.20
CA LYS A 144 8.55 -27.77 3.79
C LYS A 144 8.07 -26.92 4.95
N SER A 145 6.78 -26.70 5.02
CA SER A 145 6.17 -25.83 6.04
C SER A 145 4.86 -26.43 6.52
N GLN A 146 4.47 -26.02 7.71
CA GLN A 146 3.25 -26.43 8.37
C GLN A 146 2.45 -25.20 8.78
N LEU A 147 1.16 -25.20 8.43
CA LEU A 147 0.21 -24.22 8.94
C LEU A 147 -0.45 -24.78 10.18
N GLU A 148 -0.03 -24.31 11.34
CA GLU A 148 -0.69 -24.61 12.61
C GLU A 148 -2.08 -24.00 12.67
N LYS A 149 -2.94 -24.49 13.55
CA LYS A 149 -4.20 -23.82 13.85
C LYS A 149 -3.92 -22.47 14.50
N GLY A 150 -4.55 -21.42 13.99
CA GLY A 150 -4.29 -20.03 14.41
C GLY A 150 -3.27 -19.34 13.50
N ILE A 151 -2.30 -18.65 14.08
CA ILE A 151 -1.27 -17.88 13.38
C ILE A 151 0.07 -18.57 13.55
N SER A 152 0.77 -18.83 12.44
CA SER A 152 2.11 -19.43 12.42
C SER A 152 3.07 -18.59 11.57
N LEU A 153 4.30 -18.38 12.05
CA LEU A 153 5.39 -17.85 11.24
C LEU A 153 5.99 -19.03 10.45
N ILE A 154 5.84 -19.03 9.13
CA ILE A 154 6.26 -20.14 8.26
C ILE A 154 7.48 -19.82 7.40
N HIS A 155 7.93 -18.58 7.41
CA HIS A 155 9.16 -18.11 6.78
C HIS A 155 9.59 -16.79 7.40
N ASP A 156 10.88 -16.64 7.65
CA ASP A 156 11.52 -15.42 8.11
C ASP A 156 12.90 -15.34 7.46
N ASP A 157 13.13 -14.28 6.69
CA ASP A 157 14.38 -14.09 5.98
C ASP A 157 14.63 -12.58 5.75
N ALA A 158 15.85 -12.27 5.33
CA ALA A 158 16.29 -10.92 5.07
C ALA A 158 17.12 -10.86 3.79
N VAL A 159 16.86 -9.87 2.94
CA VAL A 159 17.55 -9.72 1.65
C VAL A 159 17.99 -8.28 1.42
N ASP A 160 19.09 -8.12 0.70
CA ASP A 160 19.57 -6.84 0.21
C ASP A 160 19.37 -6.76 -1.30
N LEU A 161 18.77 -5.69 -1.78
CA LEU A 161 18.46 -5.51 -3.20
C LEU A 161 18.92 -4.15 -3.70
N GLY A 162 19.25 -4.09 -4.97
CA GLY A 162 19.56 -2.85 -5.68
C GLY A 162 18.35 -1.94 -5.87
N VAL A 163 18.56 -0.75 -6.43
CA VAL A 163 17.47 0.18 -6.79
C VAL A 163 16.52 -0.45 -7.81
N GLY A 164 15.23 -0.42 -7.54
CA GLY A 164 14.21 -0.99 -8.43
C GLY A 164 12.84 -1.17 -7.79
N ASN A 165 11.92 -1.68 -8.59
CA ASN A 165 10.58 -2.08 -8.16
C ASN A 165 10.48 -3.60 -8.19
N TYR A 166 9.94 -4.18 -7.14
CA TYR A 166 9.96 -5.61 -6.89
C TYR A 166 8.58 -6.14 -6.52
N ILE A 167 8.41 -7.44 -6.71
CA ILE A 167 7.25 -8.20 -6.27
C ILE A 167 7.75 -9.37 -5.44
N ILE A 168 7.21 -9.56 -4.24
CA ILE A 168 7.34 -10.78 -3.47
C ILE A 168 6.11 -11.64 -3.78
N GLU A 169 6.34 -12.89 -4.14
CA GLU A 169 5.32 -13.91 -4.31
C GLU A 169 5.55 -15.04 -3.31
N ALA A 170 4.53 -15.43 -2.58
CA ALA A 170 4.54 -16.59 -1.72
C ALA A 170 3.46 -17.57 -2.17
N ASN A 171 3.84 -18.84 -2.31
CA ASN A 171 2.96 -19.94 -2.69
C ASN A 171 3.10 -21.06 -1.67
N PHE A 172 2.02 -21.44 -1.02
CA PHE A 172 1.95 -22.61 -0.19
C PHE A 172 1.07 -23.66 -0.86
N ASN A 173 1.63 -24.84 -1.08
CA ASN A 173 0.97 -25.94 -1.78
C ASN A 173 0.95 -27.18 -0.89
N SER A 174 -0.24 -27.70 -0.64
CA SER A 174 -0.49 -29.03 -0.08
C SER A 174 -1.22 -29.91 -1.09
N GLN A 175 -1.54 -31.14 -0.74
CA GLN A 175 -2.27 -32.06 -1.63
C GLN A 175 -3.62 -31.50 -2.12
N LYS A 176 -4.33 -30.76 -1.28
CA LYS A 176 -5.71 -30.27 -1.56
C LYS A 176 -5.85 -28.76 -1.51
N THR A 177 -4.82 -28.01 -1.08
CA THR A 177 -4.93 -26.57 -0.83
C THR A 177 -3.76 -25.87 -1.50
N LYS A 178 -4.08 -24.79 -2.22
CA LYS A 178 -3.10 -23.88 -2.80
C LYS A 178 -3.41 -22.49 -2.26
N LEU A 179 -2.44 -21.88 -1.59
CA LEU A 179 -2.53 -20.53 -1.07
C LEU A 179 -1.49 -19.67 -1.76
N PHE A 180 -1.88 -18.44 -2.08
CA PHE A 180 -1.02 -17.49 -2.77
C PHE A 180 -1.13 -16.12 -2.11
N SER A 181 -0.02 -15.43 -1.99
CA SER A 181 0.03 -14.03 -1.59
C SER A 181 1.07 -13.28 -2.40
N THR A 182 0.84 -12.00 -2.62
CA THR A 182 1.78 -11.15 -3.33
C THR A 182 1.77 -9.73 -2.79
N ILE A 183 2.96 -9.13 -2.70
CA ILE A 183 3.11 -7.72 -2.36
C ILE A 183 4.14 -7.06 -3.26
N GLU A 184 3.99 -5.76 -3.44
CA GLU A 184 4.94 -4.91 -4.15
C GLU A 184 5.70 -4.02 -3.18
N PHE A 185 6.97 -3.75 -3.50
CA PHE A 185 7.81 -2.80 -2.78
C PHE A 185 8.84 -2.17 -3.73
N SER A 186 9.49 -1.12 -3.26
CA SER A 186 10.47 -0.38 -4.05
C SER A 186 11.71 -0.06 -3.24
N VAL A 187 12.87 -0.09 -3.91
CA VAL A 187 14.15 0.37 -3.36
C VAL A 187 14.58 1.60 -4.14
N TYR A 188 14.84 2.67 -3.43
CA TYR A 188 15.23 3.96 -4.01
C TYR A 188 16.68 4.31 -3.68
N ASN A 189 17.31 5.07 -4.55
CA ASN A 189 18.60 5.65 -4.22
C ASN A 189 18.40 6.79 -3.20
N SER A 190 19.08 6.73 -2.07
CA SER A 190 19.06 7.79 -1.05
C SER A 190 19.82 9.05 -1.49
N LYS A 191 20.72 8.91 -2.48
CA LYS A 191 21.45 10.06 -3.04
C LYS A 191 20.49 10.88 -3.90
N SER A 192 19.77 11.82 -3.27
CA SER A 192 19.06 12.85 -4.00
C SER A 192 20.07 13.63 -4.84
N LYS A 193 19.88 13.70 -6.15
CA LYS A 193 20.54 14.77 -6.94
C LYS A 193 20.22 16.08 -6.24
N LYS A 194 21.21 16.94 -6.03
CA LYS A 194 20.95 18.31 -5.55
C LYS A 194 19.80 18.88 -6.37
N ILE A 195 18.70 19.15 -5.74
CA ILE A 195 17.47 19.52 -6.45
C ILE A 195 17.64 20.92 -7.05
N GLY A 196 18.50 21.76 -6.44
CA GLY A 196 18.83 23.11 -6.93
C GLY A 196 17.63 24.07 -7.03
N LYS A 197 16.45 23.65 -6.56
CA LYS A 197 15.27 24.48 -6.57
C LYS A 197 15.21 25.34 -5.32
N LYS A 198 14.82 26.59 -5.50
CA LYS A 198 14.56 27.53 -4.40
C LYS A 198 13.24 27.21 -3.74
N ILE A 199 13.22 27.27 -2.41
CA ILE A 199 12.03 27.10 -1.56
C ILE A 199 12.07 28.18 -0.49
N ALA A 200 10.94 28.83 -0.24
CA ALA A 200 10.81 29.77 0.85
C ALA A 200 10.28 29.07 2.11
N LEU A 201 10.90 29.28 3.26
CA LEU A 201 10.45 28.78 4.55
C LEU A 201 9.77 29.92 5.33
N ALA A 202 8.50 29.73 5.67
CA ALA A 202 7.67 30.80 6.28
C ALA A 202 7.95 31.02 7.77
N ASN A 203 8.50 30.04 8.45
CA ASN A 203 8.82 30.10 9.87
C ASN A 203 10.26 29.59 10.14
N LYS A 204 10.82 29.99 11.29
CA LYS A 204 12.21 29.66 11.68
C LYS A 204 12.34 28.22 12.21
N ASP A 205 11.92 27.23 11.42
CA ASP A 205 12.11 25.83 11.75
C ASP A 205 13.50 25.35 11.30
N LYS A 206 14.47 25.42 12.21
CA LYS A 206 15.86 25.01 11.93
C LYS A 206 16.00 23.53 11.55
N ARG A 207 15.12 22.65 12.04
CA ARG A 207 15.18 21.20 11.71
C ARG A 207 14.73 21.00 10.27
N LEU A 208 13.63 21.62 9.88
CA LEU A 208 13.11 21.57 8.52
C LEU A 208 14.06 22.25 7.54
N GLU A 209 14.60 23.42 7.89
CA GLU A 209 15.61 24.14 7.10
C GLU A 209 16.82 23.24 6.80
N LYS A 210 17.41 22.65 7.85
CA LYS A 210 18.54 21.74 7.72
C LYS A 210 18.19 20.54 6.83
N PHE A 211 17.03 19.91 7.04
CA PHE A 211 16.56 18.80 6.23
C PHE A 211 16.44 19.17 4.75
N LEU A 212 15.88 20.34 4.43
CA LEU A 212 15.73 20.82 3.06
C LEU A 212 17.08 21.10 2.40
N ILE A 213 18.02 21.73 3.13
CA ILE A 213 19.38 21.98 2.66
C ILE A 213 20.11 20.65 2.39
N ASP A 214 20.00 19.68 3.30
CA ASP A 214 20.60 18.34 3.14
C ASP A 214 20.02 17.60 1.92
N LYS A 215 18.77 17.91 1.55
CA LYS A 215 18.12 17.41 0.32
C LYS A 215 18.49 18.21 -0.94
N GLY A 216 19.31 19.25 -0.80
CA GLY A 216 19.84 20.04 -1.92
C GLY A 216 18.89 21.11 -2.42
N PHE A 217 17.95 21.56 -1.59
CA PHE A 217 17.18 22.77 -1.86
C PHE A 217 17.97 24.02 -1.47
N ASP A 218 17.74 25.11 -2.20
CA ASP A 218 18.18 26.46 -1.85
C ASP A 218 17.08 27.09 -1.00
N VAL A 219 17.27 27.13 0.33
CA VAL A 219 16.24 27.56 1.27
C VAL A 219 16.40 29.05 1.53
N ILE A 220 15.33 29.82 1.26
CA ILE A 220 15.26 31.25 1.55
C ILE A 220 14.18 31.53 2.61
N SER A 221 14.37 32.58 3.38
CA SER A 221 13.35 33.02 4.34
C SER A 221 12.16 33.69 3.60
N PHE A 222 10.96 33.32 3.99
CA PHE A 222 9.76 33.95 3.49
C PHE A 222 9.67 35.41 3.97
N ASN A 223 9.45 36.31 3.03
CA ASN A 223 9.21 37.73 3.34
C ASN A 223 7.90 38.19 2.68
N LYS A 224 6.92 38.52 3.49
CA LYS A 224 5.58 39.01 3.03
C LYS A 224 5.64 40.23 2.12
N LYS A 225 6.65 41.08 2.29
CA LYS A 225 6.80 42.31 1.53
C LYS A 225 7.39 42.12 0.14
N GLN A 226 7.88 40.93 -0.18
CA GLN A 226 8.47 40.62 -1.47
C GLN A 226 7.58 39.62 -2.24
N LYS A 227 7.42 39.88 -3.53
CA LYS A 227 6.79 38.93 -4.42
C LYS A 227 7.69 37.68 -4.51
N ILE A 228 7.16 36.52 -4.15
CA ILE A 228 7.90 35.28 -4.13
C ILE A 228 7.35 34.36 -5.23
N ASP A 229 8.22 33.98 -6.17
CA ASP A 229 7.91 33.09 -7.29
C ASP A 229 8.34 31.63 -7.03
N VAL A 230 8.49 31.26 -5.76
CA VAL A 230 8.91 29.92 -5.35
C VAL A 230 7.91 29.34 -4.37
N PRO A 231 7.81 27.97 -4.30
CA PRO A 231 6.96 27.32 -3.31
C PRO A 231 7.30 27.78 -1.89
N VAL A 232 6.28 28.03 -1.07
CA VAL A 232 6.42 28.41 0.33
C VAL A 232 6.02 27.23 1.20
N ILE A 233 6.88 26.83 2.12
CA ILE A 233 6.63 25.75 3.07
C ILE A 233 6.37 26.36 4.44
N PHE A 234 5.32 25.86 5.09
CA PHE A 234 4.97 26.15 6.47
C PHE A 234 5.19 24.88 7.31
N SER A 235 5.89 25.00 8.44
CA SER A 235 5.94 23.93 9.42
C SER A 235 4.87 24.14 10.50
N ASN A 236 4.59 23.11 11.31
CA ASN A 236 3.61 23.17 12.41
C ASN A 236 4.03 24.04 13.60
N GLU A 237 5.24 24.60 13.62
CA GLU A 237 5.56 25.64 14.57
C GLU A 237 4.79 26.91 14.19
N LYS A 238 4.17 27.54 15.21
CA LYS A 238 3.31 28.71 15.04
C LYS A 238 3.90 29.66 14.01
N ALA A 239 3.37 29.65 12.79
CA ALA A 239 3.62 30.74 11.86
C ALA A 239 2.87 31.93 12.40
N GLU A 240 3.58 32.96 12.84
CA GLU A 240 2.97 34.24 13.13
C GLU A 240 2.48 34.82 11.81
N PHE A 241 1.25 34.47 11.48
CA PHE A 241 0.49 35.18 10.46
C PHE A 241 -0.03 36.47 11.09
N ILE A 242 0.66 37.49 10.90
CA ILE A 242 0.14 38.84 11.12
C ILE A 242 -0.14 39.49 9.77
#